data_49ab631ff109001a76088e5d2e15492a
#
_entry.id   49ab631ff109001a76088e5d2e15492a
#
_cell.length_a   1.000
_cell.length_b   1.000
_cell.length_c   1.000
_cell.angle_alpha   90.00
_cell.angle_beta   90.00
_cell.angle_gamma   90.00
#
_symmetry.space_group_name_H-M   'P 1'
#
loop_
_entity.id
_entity.type
_entity.pdbx_description
1 polymer ?
#
loop_
_entity_poly.entity_id
_entity_poly.type
_entity_poly.pdbx_seq_one_letter_code
_entity_poly.pdbx_strand_id
1 'polypeptide(L)'
;QHADPLFVQVEPFSEWVVQGTACKSPIRLEGVAYVNDLEPYIERKLFSVNTGHATVAYTGALQGYETIDEAMQDNLVVIQLRAVLHETGKLLIAKGGFDAAEHEKYIEKIIGRFQNKYISDAISRVARTPLRKLGNHERFIRPMVELTQIDEMPFHLLETIGMVLDRKST
;
A
#
# COMPACT_ATOMS: atom_id res chain seq x y z
N GLN A 1 -11.06 3.41 27.22
CA GLN A 1 -12.40 2.99 26.75
C GLN A 1 -13.25 4.25 26.63
N HIS A 2 -13.74 4.58 25.44
CA HIS A 2 -14.69 5.67 25.23
C HIS A 2 -16.07 5.22 25.71
N ALA A 3 -16.76 6.09 26.47
CA ALA A 3 -18.09 5.80 27.00
C ALA A 3 -19.18 5.85 25.93
N ASP A 4 -18.92 6.50 24.79
CA ASP A 4 -19.83 6.62 23.66
C ASP A 4 -19.65 5.43 22.71
N PRO A 5 -20.68 4.57 22.53
CA PRO A 5 -20.59 3.42 21.62
C PRO A 5 -20.55 3.82 20.13
N LEU A 6 -20.84 5.08 19.80
CA LEU A 6 -20.76 5.63 18.44
C LEU A 6 -19.44 6.37 18.18
N PHE A 7 -18.53 6.42 19.15
CA PHE A 7 -17.23 7.05 18.95
C PHE A 7 -16.42 6.29 17.90
N VAL A 8 -16.00 7.00 16.87
CA VAL A 8 -15.14 6.47 15.79
C VAL A 8 -13.88 7.33 15.69
N GLN A 9 -12.74 6.70 15.83
CA GLN A 9 -11.45 7.33 15.61
C GLN A 9 -10.95 6.99 14.22
N VAL A 10 -10.68 8.01 13.40
CA VAL A 10 -10.19 7.88 12.04
C VAL A 10 -8.96 8.75 11.82
N GLU A 11 -8.13 8.36 10.87
CA GLU A 11 -7.02 9.20 10.42
C GLU A 11 -7.51 10.31 9.46
N PRO A 12 -6.79 11.44 9.38
CA PRO A 12 -7.16 12.53 8.47
C PRO A 12 -6.92 12.23 7.00
N PHE A 13 -6.35 11.07 6.67
CA PHE A 13 -6.12 10.65 5.29
C PHE A 13 -7.44 10.31 4.62
N SER A 14 -7.74 11.01 3.53
CA SER A 14 -8.86 10.72 2.67
C SER A 14 -8.44 10.82 1.20
N GLU A 15 -8.82 9.83 0.42
CA GLU A 15 -8.74 9.85 -1.03
C GLU A 15 -10.05 9.26 -1.56
N TRP A 16 -10.89 10.11 -2.13
CA TRP A 16 -12.15 9.70 -2.71
C TRP A 16 -12.16 10.02 -4.19
N VAL A 17 -12.04 8.98 -5.01
CA VAL A 17 -12.03 9.10 -6.47
C VAL A 17 -13.27 8.40 -7.03
N VAL A 18 -13.94 9.07 -7.94
CA VAL A 18 -15.20 8.60 -8.56
C VAL A 18 -15.08 8.67 -10.08
N GLN A 19 -15.59 7.66 -10.77
CA GLN A 19 -15.69 7.71 -12.22
C GLN A 19 -16.77 8.70 -12.66
N GLY A 20 -16.34 9.87 -13.08
CA GLY A 20 -17.24 10.98 -13.41
C GLY A 20 -18.20 10.69 -14.55
N THR A 21 -17.76 9.88 -15.54
CA THR A 21 -18.58 9.45 -16.68
C THR A 21 -19.77 8.57 -16.29
N ALA A 22 -19.70 7.88 -15.15
CA ALA A 22 -20.79 7.06 -14.63
C ALA A 22 -21.77 7.85 -13.75
N CYS A 23 -21.45 9.10 -13.39
CA CYS A 23 -22.30 9.94 -12.54
C CYS A 23 -23.51 10.47 -13.33
N LYS A 24 -24.71 10.11 -12.87
CA LYS A 24 -25.96 10.60 -13.46
C LYS A 24 -26.36 11.99 -12.95
N SER A 25 -25.80 12.43 -11.81
CA SER A 25 -26.08 13.73 -11.20
C SER A 25 -25.05 14.78 -11.65
N PRO A 26 -25.46 16.03 -11.93
CA PRO A 26 -24.55 17.14 -12.16
C PRO A 26 -23.86 17.64 -10.89
N ILE A 27 -24.34 17.21 -9.71
CA ILE A 27 -23.77 17.63 -8.42
C ILE A 27 -22.36 17.05 -8.27
N ARG A 28 -21.43 17.92 -7.88
CA ARG A 28 -20.05 17.56 -7.53
C ARG A 28 -19.84 17.83 -6.05
N LEU A 29 -19.33 16.83 -5.33
CA LEU A 29 -19.01 16.94 -3.91
C LEU A 29 -17.61 17.52 -3.75
N GLU A 30 -17.44 18.42 -2.81
CA GLU A 30 -16.13 18.95 -2.44
C GLU A 30 -15.26 17.83 -1.86
N GLY A 31 -13.97 17.84 -2.18
CA GLY A 31 -13.01 16.79 -1.72
C GLY A 31 -13.09 15.47 -2.50
N VAL A 32 -13.96 15.36 -3.51
CA VAL A 32 -14.09 14.19 -4.39
C VAL A 32 -13.42 14.48 -5.73
N ALA A 33 -12.46 13.64 -6.14
CA ALA A 33 -11.86 13.67 -7.46
C ALA A 33 -12.74 12.90 -8.47
N TYR A 34 -13.16 13.56 -9.54
CA TYR A 34 -13.93 12.96 -10.62
C TYR A 34 -13.02 12.70 -11.81
N VAL A 35 -12.85 11.43 -12.15
CA VAL A 35 -11.94 10.98 -13.22
C VAL A 35 -12.70 10.22 -14.30
N ASN A 36 -12.11 10.09 -15.48
CA ASN A 36 -12.71 9.32 -16.57
C ASN A 36 -12.47 7.81 -16.39
N ASP A 37 -11.32 7.43 -15.83
CA ASP A 37 -10.91 6.06 -15.60
C ASP A 37 -10.44 5.88 -14.15
N LEU A 38 -10.98 4.88 -13.46
CA LEU A 38 -10.61 4.53 -12.08
C LEU A 38 -9.45 3.55 -12.00
N GLU A 39 -9.16 2.81 -13.06
CA GLU A 39 -8.17 1.73 -13.01
C GLU A 39 -6.79 2.21 -12.52
N PRO A 40 -6.23 3.35 -12.99
CA PRO A 40 -4.95 3.84 -12.46
C PRO A 40 -4.96 4.09 -10.95
N TYR A 41 -6.06 4.56 -10.39
CA TYR A 41 -6.20 4.85 -8.95
C TYR A 41 -6.36 3.58 -8.13
N ILE A 42 -7.07 2.59 -8.66
CA ILE A 42 -7.19 1.25 -8.06
C ILE A 42 -5.81 0.58 -8.02
N GLU A 43 -5.06 0.61 -9.12
CA GLU A 43 -3.70 0.09 -9.20
C GLU A 43 -2.76 0.84 -8.25
N ARG A 44 -2.82 2.17 -8.20
CA ARG A 44 -2.02 2.96 -7.26
C ARG A 44 -2.27 2.54 -5.82
N LYS A 45 -3.51 2.39 -5.41
CA LYS A 45 -3.84 1.88 -4.08
C LYS A 45 -3.31 0.47 -3.84
N LEU A 46 -3.47 -0.41 -4.82
CA LEU A 46 -3.03 -1.81 -4.71
C LEU A 46 -1.51 -1.90 -4.60
N PHE A 47 -0.77 -1.22 -5.48
CA PHE A 47 0.69 -1.33 -5.59
C PHE A 47 1.46 -0.43 -4.61
N SER A 48 0.82 0.59 -4.04
CA SER A 48 1.42 1.42 -3.00
C SER A 48 0.90 1.06 -1.61
N VAL A 49 -0.36 1.38 -1.29
CA VAL A 49 -0.89 1.21 0.07
C VAL A 49 -0.93 -0.26 0.48
N ASN A 50 -1.54 -1.13 -0.35
CA ASN A 50 -1.74 -2.52 0.03
C ASN A 50 -0.43 -3.33 -0.03
N THR A 51 0.43 -3.06 -1.01
CA THR A 51 1.77 -3.66 -1.11
C THR A 51 2.64 -3.19 0.04
N GLY A 52 2.71 -1.88 0.28
CA GLY A 52 3.51 -1.31 1.36
C GLY A 52 3.09 -1.82 2.74
N HIS A 53 1.78 -1.86 3.02
CA HIS A 53 1.27 -2.36 4.30
C HIS A 53 1.64 -3.85 4.52
N ALA A 54 1.53 -4.66 3.48
CA ALA A 54 1.96 -6.06 3.55
C ALA A 54 3.49 -6.19 3.68
N THR A 55 4.28 -5.36 3.00
CA THR A 55 5.74 -5.34 3.14
C THR A 55 6.13 -5.08 4.58
N VAL A 56 5.61 -4.02 5.22
CA VAL A 56 5.86 -3.74 6.64
C VAL A 56 5.49 -4.93 7.52
N ALA A 57 4.31 -5.54 7.26
CA ALA A 57 3.85 -6.65 8.08
C ALA A 57 4.75 -7.89 7.98
N TYR A 58 5.24 -8.24 6.78
CA TYR A 58 6.10 -9.41 6.63
C TYR A 58 7.53 -9.13 7.08
N THR A 59 8.10 -7.97 6.77
CA THR A 59 9.41 -7.55 7.26
C THR A 59 9.42 -7.43 8.78
N GLY A 60 8.40 -6.77 9.35
CA GLY A 60 8.26 -6.60 10.80
C GLY A 60 8.07 -7.93 11.53
N ALA A 61 7.32 -8.87 10.93
CA ALA A 61 7.16 -10.21 11.49
C ALA A 61 8.47 -10.98 11.62
N LEU A 62 9.35 -10.87 10.63
CA LEU A 62 10.68 -11.49 10.68
C LEU A 62 11.56 -10.87 11.78
N GLN A 63 11.37 -9.60 12.09
CA GLN A 63 12.07 -8.91 13.18
C GLN A 63 11.40 -9.11 14.55
N GLY A 64 10.26 -9.81 14.61
CA GLY A 64 9.56 -10.12 15.85
C GLY A 64 8.63 -9.03 16.38
N TYR A 65 8.29 -8.03 15.58
CA TYR A 65 7.32 -6.99 15.94
C TYR A 65 5.89 -7.51 15.92
N GLU A 66 5.04 -6.95 16.77
CA GLU A 66 3.63 -7.35 16.87
C GLU A 66 2.69 -6.40 16.12
N THR A 67 3.07 -5.13 15.99
CA THR A 67 2.26 -4.09 15.35
C THR A 67 3.00 -3.37 14.23
N ILE A 68 2.24 -2.77 13.32
CA ILE A 68 2.78 -2.02 12.18
C ILE A 68 3.56 -0.78 12.64
N ASP A 69 3.03 -0.04 13.61
CA ASP A 69 3.66 1.17 14.11
C ASP A 69 4.97 0.88 14.88
N GLU A 70 5.05 -0.26 15.60
CA GLU A 70 6.30 -0.73 16.20
C GLU A 70 7.33 -1.07 15.12
N ALA A 71 6.94 -1.87 14.12
CA ALA A 71 7.81 -2.23 13.00
C ALA A 71 8.35 -0.99 12.27
N MET A 72 7.52 0.05 12.15
CA MET A 72 7.91 1.32 11.50
C MET A 72 8.87 2.19 12.32
N GLN A 73 9.24 1.80 13.54
CA GLN A 73 10.35 2.41 14.29
C GLN A 73 11.71 1.81 13.88
N ASP A 74 11.71 0.66 13.23
CA ASP A 74 12.93 0.02 12.72
C ASP A 74 13.30 0.57 11.34
N ASN A 75 14.51 1.11 11.25
CA ASN A 75 15.04 1.66 10.00
C ASN A 75 15.12 0.61 8.87
N LEU A 76 15.39 -0.66 9.18
CA LEU A 76 15.43 -1.71 8.16
C LEU A 76 14.05 -1.93 7.53
N VAL A 77 13.00 -1.91 8.34
CA VAL A 77 11.62 -2.02 7.86
C VAL A 77 11.24 -0.81 6.98
N VAL A 78 11.61 0.40 7.41
CA VAL A 78 11.33 1.64 6.65
C VAL A 78 12.10 1.65 5.33
N ILE A 79 13.37 1.22 5.32
CA ILE A 79 14.19 1.13 4.10
C ILE A 79 13.57 0.14 3.12
N GLN A 80 13.18 -1.06 3.58
CA GLN A 80 12.55 -2.08 2.74
C GLN A 80 11.21 -1.57 2.18
N LEU A 81 10.37 -0.96 3.02
CA LEU A 81 9.12 -0.35 2.58
C LEU A 81 9.36 0.67 1.48
N ARG A 82 10.27 1.63 1.71
CA ARG A 82 10.57 2.70 0.76
C ARG A 82 11.07 2.13 -0.57
N ALA A 83 11.97 1.17 -0.52
CA ALA A 83 12.52 0.53 -1.71
C ALA A 83 11.42 -0.16 -2.55
N VAL A 84 10.53 -0.92 -1.93
CA VAL A 84 9.38 -1.55 -2.60
C VAL A 84 8.44 -0.51 -3.20
N LEU A 85 8.14 0.57 -2.46
CA LEU A 85 7.25 1.64 -2.96
C LEU A 85 7.87 2.40 -4.14
N HIS A 86 9.20 2.57 -4.18
CA HIS A 86 9.89 3.15 -5.32
C HIS A 86 9.88 2.21 -6.53
N GLU A 87 10.08 0.90 -6.36
CA GLU A 87 9.97 -0.07 -7.46
C GLU A 87 8.57 -0.05 -8.07
N THR A 88 7.53 -0.21 -7.25
CA THR A 88 6.14 -0.17 -7.74
C THR A 88 5.75 1.22 -8.27
N GLY A 89 6.36 2.28 -7.75
CA GLY A 89 6.18 3.66 -8.19
C GLY A 89 6.63 3.88 -9.63
N LYS A 90 7.76 3.29 -10.04
CA LYS A 90 8.22 3.35 -11.44
C LYS A 90 7.15 2.82 -12.41
N LEU A 91 6.54 1.69 -12.05
CA LEU A 91 5.45 1.10 -12.85
C LEU A 91 4.23 2.03 -12.93
N LEU A 92 3.83 2.61 -11.80
CA LEU A 92 2.68 3.50 -11.72
C LEU A 92 2.88 4.79 -12.54
N ILE A 93 4.09 5.35 -12.51
CA ILE A 93 4.45 6.54 -13.30
C ILE A 93 4.45 6.19 -14.79
N ALA A 94 5.12 5.09 -15.17
CA ALA A 94 5.25 4.69 -16.56
C ALA A 94 3.90 4.32 -17.21
N LYS A 95 3.04 3.60 -16.48
CA LYS A 95 1.76 3.08 -16.97
C LYS A 95 0.57 3.98 -16.70
N GLY A 96 0.50 4.51 -15.48
CA GLY A 96 -0.67 5.24 -14.96
C GLY A 96 -0.63 6.75 -15.24
N GLY A 97 0.50 7.27 -15.73
CA GLY A 97 0.65 8.68 -16.04
C GLY A 97 0.66 9.60 -14.82
N PHE A 98 1.00 9.07 -13.64
CA PHE A 98 1.17 9.88 -12.44
C PHE A 98 2.45 10.72 -12.54
N ASP A 99 2.39 11.96 -12.08
CA ASP A 99 3.57 12.80 -11.93
C ASP A 99 4.52 12.23 -10.87
N ALA A 100 5.83 12.17 -11.18
CA ALA A 100 6.82 11.55 -10.30
C ALA A 100 6.94 12.27 -8.95
N ALA A 101 6.89 13.61 -8.93
CA ALA A 101 6.99 14.39 -7.70
C ALA A 101 5.72 14.27 -6.84
N GLU A 102 4.55 14.18 -7.46
CA GLU A 102 3.29 13.91 -6.75
C GLU A 102 3.28 12.49 -6.19
N HIS A 103 3.80 11.53 -6.93
CA HIS A 103 3.89 10.15 -6.45
C HIS A 103 4.85 10.01 -5.28
N GLU A 104 5.98 10.72 -5.28
CA GLU A 104 6.89 10.76 -4.12
C GLU A 104 6.21 11.33 -2.87
N LYS A 105 5.45 12.42 -3.00
CA LYS A 105 4.64 12.94 -1.90
C LYS A 105 3.59 11.93 -1.40
N TYR A 106 3.07 11.12 -2.30
CA TYR A 106 2.12 10.05 -1.94
C TYR A 106 2.81 8.94 -1.15
N ILE A 107 4.03 8.54 -1.52
CA ILE A 107 4.87 7.61 -0.76
C ILE A 107 5.11 8.13 0.66
N GLU A 108 5.52 9.39 0.82
CA GLU A 108 5.74 9.99 2.14
C GLU A 108 4.47 9.99 3.00
N LYS A 109 3.31 10.27 2.41
CA LYS A 109 2.03 10.16 3.12
C LYS A 109 1.75 8.73 3.60
N ILE A 110 2.03 7.71 2.79
CA ILE A 110 1.86 6.30 3.17
C ILE A 110 2.78 5.94 4.34
N ILE A 111 4.05 6.33 4.27
CA ILE A 111 5.02 6.09 5.34
C ILE A 111 4.55 6.74 6.64
N GLY A 112 4.15 8.01 6.60
CA GLY A 112 3.62 8.72 7.76
C GLY A 112 2.36 8.08 8.36
N ARG A 113 1.49 7.52 7.51
CA ARG A 113 0.31 6.75 7.98
C ARG A 113 0.70 5.50 8.74
N PHE A 114 1.64 4.73 8.24
CA PHE A 114 2.06 3.49 8.90
C PHE A 114 2.84 3.75 10.19
N GLN A 115 3.42 4.93 10.35
CA GLN A 115 4.04 5.39 11.59
C GLN A 115 3.05 5.91 12.63
N ASN A 116 1.76 6.01 12.30
CA ASN A 116 0.76 6.57 13.20
C ASN A 116 0.37 5.60 14.31
N LYS A 117 0.96 5.79 15.47
CA LYS A 117 0.72 4.99 16.69
C LYS A 117 -0.70 5.05 17.27
N TYR A 118 -1.53 5.99 16.81
CA TYR A 118 -2.92 6.11 17.27
C TYR A 118 -3.87 5.17 16.53
N ILE A 119 -3.44 4.64 15.37
CA ILE A 119 -4.19 3.67 14.58
C ILE A 119 -3.24 2.52 14.26
N SER A 120 -3.02 1.69 15.28
CA SER A 120 -2.11 0.55 15.15
C SER A 120 -2.85 -0.67 14.59
N ASP A 121 -2.21 -1.33 13.63
CA ASP A 121 -2.65 -2.60 13.06
C ASP A 121 -1.76 -3.75 13.53
N ALA A 122 -2.38 -4.82 14.03
CA ALA A 122 -1.65 -6.03 14.36
C ALA A 122 -1.06 -6.68 13.10
N ILE A 123 0.24 -6.99 13.14
CA ILE A 123 0.94 -7.71 12.06
C ILE A 123 0.27 -9.03 11.74
N SER A 124 -0.21 -9.78 12.76
CA SER A 124 -0.96 -11.03 12.58
C SER A 124 -2.21 -10.84 11.71
N ARG A 125 -2.91 -9.72 11.84
CA ARG A 125 -4.07 -9.38 11.02
C ARG A 125 -3.68 -9.03 9.59
N VAL A 126 -2.66 -8.19 9.40
CA VAL A 126 -2.22 -7.71 8.09
C VAL A 126 -1.55 -8.82 7.30
N ALA A 127 -0.74 -9.66 7.94
CA ALA A 127 0.01 -10.75 7.30
C ALA A 127 -0.81 -12.03 7.07
N ARG A 128 -2.08 -12.08 7.47
CA ARG A 128 -2.95 -13.24 7.22
C ARG A 128 -3.12 -13.53 5.73
N THR A 129 -3.43 -14.77 5.38
CA THR A 129 -3.69 -15.24 4.01
C THR A 129 -2.55 -14.94 3.02
N PRO A 130 -1.31 -15.41 3.31
CA PRO A 130 -0.14 -15.09 2.47
C PRO A 130 -0.30 -15.58 1.03
N LEU A 131 -0.83 -16.78 0.80
CA LEU A 131 -1.05 -17.33 -0.54
C LEU A 131 -1.98 -16.48 -1.40
N ARG A 132 -3.04 -15.90 -0.81
CA ARG A 132 -3.92 -15.00 -1.55
C ARG A 132 -3.16 -13.76 -2.02
N LYS A 133 -2.27 -13.21 -1.19
CA LYS A 133 -1.47 -12.02 -1.54
C LYS A 133 -0.42 -12.28 -2.64
N LEU A 134 -0.08 -13.55 -2.85
CA LEU A 134 0.78 -14.03 -3.94
C LEU A 134 -0.02 -14.46 -5.18
N GLY A 135 -1.31 -14.17 -5.27
CA GLY A 135 -2.09 -14.42 -6.48
C GLY A 135 -1.61 -13.57 -7.67
N ASN A 136 -1.84 -14.06 -8.90
CA ASN A 136 -1.34 -13.42 -10.13
C ASN A 136 -1.82 -11.96 -10.31
N HIS A 137 -3.00 -11.60 -9.80
CA HIS A 137 -3.59 -10.26 -9.90
C HIS A 137 -3.43 -9.44 -8.63
N GLU A 138 -2.66 -9.96 -7.67
CA GLU A 138 -2.50 -9.37 -6.35
C GLU A 138 -1.21 -8.52 -6.27
N ARG A 139 -1.08 -7.87 -5.13
CA ARG A 139 -0.15 -6.79 -4.78
C ARG A 139 1.35 -7.07 -4.93
N PHE A 140 1.77 -8.34 -5.03
CA PHE A 140 3.17 -8.70 -5.15
C PHE A 140 3.50 -9.24 -6.55
N ILE A 141 2.79 -10.26 -7.00
CA ILE A 141 3.11 -10.94 -8.27
C ILE A 141 2.76 -10.05 -9.48
N ARG A 142 1.61 -9.39 -9.46
CA ARG A 142 1.21 -8.54 -10.58
C ARG A 142 2.21 -7.41 -10.85
N PRO A 143 2.56 -6.54 -9.88
CA PRO A 143 3.55 -5.48 -10.13
C PRO A 143 4.94 -6.03 -10.44
N MET A 144 5.35 -7.17 -9.86
CA MET A 144 6.60 -7.84 -10.21
C MET A 144 6.67 -8.19 -11.70
N VAL A 145 5.63 -8.86 -12.21
CA VAL A 145 5.56 -9.25 -13.62
C VAL A 145 5.52 -8.02 -14.54
N GLU A 146 4.71 -7.02 -14.20
CA GLU A 146 4.58 -5.82 -15.02
C GLU A 146 5.87 -4.96 -15.02
N LEU A 147 6.65 -4.93 -13.91
CA LEU A 147 7.96 -4.28 -13.87
C LEU A 147 8.96 -4.94 -14.81
N THR A 148 9.01 -6.27 -14.84
CA THR A 148 9.91 -7.00 -15.78
C THR A 148 9.55 -6.76 -17.23
N GLN A 149 8.29 -6.45 -17.56
CA GLN A 149 7.87 -6.11 -18.91
C GLN A 149 8.34 -4.73 -19.39
N ILE A 150 8.75 -3.86 -18.47
CA ILE A 150 9.33 -2.53 -18.75
C ILE A 150 10.84 -2.49 -18.44
N ASP A 151 11.50 -3.65 -18.44
CA ASP A 151 12.94 -3.82 -18.19
C ASP A 151 13.40 -3.30 -16.81
N GLU A 152 12.51 -3.23 -15.82
CA GLU A 152 12.82 -2.89 -14.44
C GLU A 152 12.89 -4.15 -13.56
N MET A 153 13.98 -4.28 -12.81
CA MET A 153 14.18 -5.43 -11.93
C MET A 153 13.63 -5.16 -10.52
N PRO A 154 12.60 -5.91 -10.07
CA PRO A 154 11.92 -5.68 -8.78
C PRO A 154 12.63 -6.41 -7.63
N PHE A 155 13.87 -6.07 -7.30
CA PHE A 155 14.69 -6.77 -6.31
C PHE A 155 14.07 -6.79 -4.91
N HIS A 156 13.63 -5.64 -4.41
CA HIS A 156 13.06 -5.53 -3.07
C HIS A 156 11.66 -6.13 -2.97
N LEU A 157 10.91 -6.09 -4.07
CA LEU A 157 9.62 -6.76 -4.16
C LEU A 157 9.80 -8.29 -4.13
N LEU A 158 10.80 -8.83 -4.84
CA LEU A 158 11.17 -10.25 -4.80
C LEU A 158 11.63 -10.68 -3.40
N GLU A 159 12.44 -9.85 -2.74
CA GLU A 159 12.85 -10.09 -1.36
C GLU A 159 11.65 -10.17 -0.42
N THR A 160 10.70 -9.24 -0.55
CA THR A 160 9.45 -9.27 0.23
C THR A 160 8.62 -10.53 -0.07
N ILE A 161 8.54 -10.98 -1.32
CA ILE A 161 7.88 -12.24 -1.70
C ILE A 161 8.54 -13.43 -0.97
N GLY A 162 9.86 -13.45 -0.88
CA GLY A 162 10.61 -14.44 -0.08
C GLY A 162 10.16 -14.45 1.38
N MET A 163 10.02 -13.28 2.00
CA MET A 163 9.53 -13.14 3.38
C MET A 163 8.08 -13.64 3.55
N VAL A 164 7.23 -13.41 2.55
CA VAL A 164 5.84 -13.94 2.54
C VAL A 164 5.82 -15.47 2.52
N LEU A 165 6.72 -16.08 1.73
CA LEU A 165 6.83 -17.54 1.61
C LEU A 165 7.39 -18.17 2.87
N ASP A 166 8.38 -17.56 3.50
CA ASP A 166 8.97 -18.04 4.76
C ASP A 166 7.92 -18.10 5.87
N ARG A 167 7.12 -17.07 6.05
CA ARG A 167 6.04 -17.04 7.04
C ARG A 167 4.95 -18.10 6.81
N LYS A 168 4.79 -18.61 5.59
CA LYS A 168 3.85 -19.71 5.30
C LYS A 168 4.29 -21.03 5.94
N SER A 169 5.59 -21.17 6.15
CA SER A 169 6.21 -22.40 6.67
C SER A 169 6.15 -22.49 8.20
N THR A 170 5.76 -21.41 8.87
CA THR A 170 5.53 -21.31 10.31
C THR A 170 4.06 -21.26 10.63
#